data_9d625ae1374c0c7d38f7e62715169bac
#
_entry.id   9d625ae1374c0c7d38f7e62715169bac
#
_cell.length_a   1.000
_cell.length_b   1.000
_cell.length_c   1.000
_cell.angle_alpha   90.00
_cell.angle_beta   90.00
_cell.angle_gamma   90.00
#
_symmetry.space_group_name_H-M   'P 1'
#
loop_
_entity.id
_entity.type
_entity.pdbx_description
1 polymer ?
#
loop_
_entity_poly.entity_id
_entity_poly.type
_entity_poly.pdbx_seq_one_letter_code
_entity_poly.pdbx_strand_id
1 'polypeptide(L)'
;ISTAGYVGLPARTGYSASKFAVRWFLETLRIEHLYDDLHVMIFAPGFTSSNIRNVALTADGSPQGETPRNEDRMMSAERVARLLARGIYRRKTHMVLTPLGKATLFASRQIPRMTDKVEYRMMANEPDSPLKKQF
;
A
#
# COMPACT_ATOMS: atom_id res chain seq x y z
N ILE A 1 0.76 7.11 -0.30
CA ILE A 1 -0.27 6.14 0.11
C ILE A 1 0.30 4.73 0.15
N SER A 2 -0.53 3.70 0.04
CA SER A 2 -0.16 2.28 -0.04
C SER A 2 -0.85 1.65 -1.25
N THR A 3 -0.46 0.43 -1.63
CA THR A 3 -1.22 -0.43 -2.55
C THR A 3 -2.65 -0.66 -2.03
N ALA A 4 -2.86 -0.62 -0.71
CA ALA A 4 -4.18 -0.62 -0.07
C ALA A 4 -5.08 0.58 -0.44
N GLY A 5 -4.57 1.60 -1.10
CA GLY A 5 -5.36 2.69 -1.70
C GLY A 5 -5.85 2.38 -3.13
N TYR A 6 -5.57 1.18 -3.62
CA TYR A 6 -6.00 0.71 -4.94
C TYR A 6 -6.77 -0.62 -4.86
N VAL A 7 -6.44 -1.45 -3.90
CA VAL A 7 -7.03 -2.78 -3.67
C VAL A 7 -7.37 -2.91 -2.19
N GLY A 8 -8.54 -3.45 -1.88
CA GLY A 8 -8.94 -3.70 -0.50
C GLY A 8 -8.11 -4.83 0.13
N LEU A 9 -7.60 -4.61 1.33
CA LEU A 9 -6.90 -5.65 2.08
C LEU A 9 -7.84 -6.27 3.11
N PRO A 10 -8.11 -7.59 3.05
CA PRO A 10 -8.87 -8.28 4.06
C PRO A 10 -8.29 -8.07 5.47
N ALA A 11 -9.14 -8.02 6.48
CA ALA A 11 -8.78 -7.73 7.88
C ALA A 11 -8.17 -6.34 8.14
N ARG A 12 -8.12 -5.46 7.13
CA ARG A 12 -7.59 -4.09 7.22
C ARG A 12 -8.53 -3.05 6.61
N THR A 13 -9.84 -3.20 6.85
CA THR A 13 -10.90 -2.38 6.25
C THR A 13 -10.70 -0.90 6.50
N GLY A 14 -10.49 -0.47 7.76
CA GLY A 14 -10.27 0.94 8.11
C GLY A 14 -9.00 1.51 7.46
N TYR A 15 -7.92 0.72 7.44
CA TYR A 15 -6.68 1.13 6.76
C TYR A 15 -6.92 1.32 5.25
N SER A 16 -7.52 0.34 4.58
CA SER A 16 -7.83 0.45 3.14
C SER A 16 -8.73 1.64 2.87
N ALA A 17 -9.82 1.82 3.62
CA ALA A 17 -10.73 2.95 3.47
C ALA A 17 -9.99 4.29 3.58
N SER A 18 -9.10 4.45 4.58
CA SER A 18 -8.31 5.66 4.73
C SER A 18 -7.39 5.95 3.53
N LYS A 19 -6.77 4.90 2.96
CA LYS A 19 -5.86 5.05 1.81
C LYS A 19 -6.60 5.30 0.50
N PHE A 20 -7.79 4.73 0.34
CA PHE A 20 -8.70 5.07 -0.76
C PHE A 20 -9.17 6.54 -0.66
N ALA A 21 -9.59 7.00 0.52
CA ALA A 21 -10.01 8.38 0.72
C ALA A 21 -8.91 9.39 0.34
N VAL A 22 -7.68 9.18 0.83
CA VAL A 22 -6.54 10.04 0.48
C VAL A 22 -6.27 10.02 -1.02
N ARG A 23 -6.36 8.86 -1.65
CA ARG A 23 -6.15 8.74 -3.10
C ARG A 23 -7.16 9.58 -3.87
N TRP A 24 -8.46 9.39 -3.60
CA TRP A 24 -9.51 10.11 -4.32
C TRP A 24 -9.46 11.61 -4.07
N PHE A 25 -9.16 12.03 -2.85
CA PHE A 25 -8.91 13.44 -2.54
C PHE A 25 -7.79 14.02 -3.43
N LEU A 26 -6.65 13.34 -3.52
CA LEU A 26 -5.52 13.80 -4.33
C LEU A 26 -5.81 13.76 -5.84
N GLU A 27 -6.58 12.78 -6.32
CA GLU A 27 -7.00 12.74 -7.72
C GLU A 27 -7.94 13.89 -8.05
N THR A 28 -8.88 14.21 -7.17
CA THR A 28 -9.79 15.37 -7.32
C THR A 28 -9.01 16.67 -7.31
N LEU A 29 -8.13 16.86 -6.32
CA LEU A 29 -7.28 18.05 -6.24
C LEU A 29 -6.45 18.26 -7.51
N ARG A 30 -5.88 17.19 -8.08
CA ARG A 30 -5.12 17.24 -9.33
C ARG A 30 -5.99 17.68 -10.52
N ILE A 31 -7.26 17.28 -10.56
CA ILE A 31 -8.18 17.64 -11.65
C ILE A 31 -8.63 19.09 -11.49
N GLU A 32 -8.97 19.52 -10.27
CA GLU A 32 -9.38 20.90 -9.98
C GLU A 32 -8.30 21.92 -10.32
N HIS A 33 -7.03 21.54 -10.14
CA HIS A 33 -5.87 22.38 -10.42
C HIS A 33 -5.11 21.99 -11.72
N LEU A 34 -5.87 21.48 -12.71
CA LEU A 34 -5.25 20.98 -13.95
C LEU A 34 -4.45 22.05 -14.73
N TYR A 35 -4.87 23.30 -14.62
CA TYR A 35 -4.27 24.44 -15.31
C TYR A 35 -3.36 25.29 -14.41
N ASP A 36 -3.18 24.89 -13.15
CA ASP A 36 -2.28 25.53 -12.21
C ASP A 36 -0.91 24.83 -12.22
N ASP A 37 0.13 25.49 -11.73
CA ASP A 37 1.44 24.85 -11.56
C ASP A 37 1.49 23.98 -10.28
N LEU A 38 0.42 23.23 -10.01
CA LEU A 38 0.35 22.26 -8.92
C LEU A 38 0.65 20.87 -9.46
N HIS A 39 1.72 20.24 -8.95
CA HIS A 39 2.03 18.86 -9.26
C HIS A 39 1.59 17.93 -8.13
N VAL A 40 0.59 17.11 -8.39
CA VAL A 40 0.12 16.07 -7.46
C VAL A 40 0.60 14.70 -7.93
N MET A 41 1.37 14.01 -7.09
CA MET A 41 1.82 12.64 -7.34
C MET A 41 1.28 11.68 -6.29
N ILE A 42 0.63 10.61 -6.73
CA ILE A 42 0.18 9.52 -5.87
C ILE A 42 1.26 8.44 -5.87
N PHE A 43 1.90 8.29 -4.72
CA PHE A 43 3.03 7.39 -4.55
C PHE A 43 2.66 6.22 -3.62
N ALA A 44 2.80 4.99 -4.11
CA ALA A 44 2.51 3.77 -3.38
C ALA A 44 3.77 2.88 -3.33
N PRO A 45 4.58 2.98 -2.28
CA PRO A 45 5.68 2.05 -2.05
C PRO A 45 5.13 0.66 -1.72
N GLY A 46 5.94 -0.36 -1.93
CA GLY A 46 5.72 -1.68 -1.36
C GLY A 46 6.15 -1.74 0.11
N PHE A 47 6.41 -2.95 0.58
CA PHE A 47 6.97 -3.13 1.92
C PHE A 47 8.35 -2.48 2.00
N THR A 48 8.48 -1.59 2.98
CA THR A 48 9.68 -0.78 3.20
C THR A 48 10.18 -1.04 4.60
N SER A 49 11.47 -1.34 4.74
CA SER A 49 12.10 -1.45 6.05
C SER A 49 12.10 -0.08 6.73
N SER A 50 11.56 -0.02 7.93
CA SER A 50 11.44 1.20 8.72
C SER A 50 11.19 0.84 10.19
N ASN A 51 11.32 1.82 11.08
CA ASN A 51 11.08 1.65 12.50
C ASN A 51 9.59 1.50 12.90
N ILE A 52 8.69 1.41 11.93
CA ILE A 52 7.22 1.38 12.18
C ILE A 52 6.82 0.23 13.12
N ARG A 53 7.53 -0.91 13.05
CA ARG A 53 7.22 -2.10 13.85
C ARG A 53 7.49 -1.92 15.33
N ASN A 54 8.50 -1.13 15.65
CA ASN A 54 8.86 -0.83 17.04
C ASN A 54 7.90 0.17 17.71
N VAL A 55 7.14 0.94 16.91
CA VAL A 55 6.21 1.96 17.40
C VAL A 55 4.75 1.66 17.10
N ALA A 56 4.46 0.70 16.19
CA ALA A 56 3.10 0.26 15.93
C ALA A 56 2.54 -0.48 17.15
N LEU A 57 1.26 -0.25 17.43
CA LEU A 57 0.57 -0.86 18.57
C LEU A 57 -0.20 -2.10 18.12
N THR A 58 -0.25 -3.08 18.99
CA THR A 58 -1.15 -4.24 18.91
C THR A 58 -2.56 -3.86 19.39
N ALA A 59 -3.50 -4.79 19.32
CA ALA A 59 -4.89 -4.54 19.72
C ALA A 59 -5.05 -4.17 21.22
N ASP A 60 -4.13 -4.60 22.07
CA ASP A 60 -4.10 -4.28 23.49
C ASP A 60 -3.34 -3.00 23.82
N GLY A 61 -2.80 -2.30 22.81
CA GLY A 61 -2.05 -1.05 22.97
C GLY A 61 -0.58 -1.22 23.31
N SER A 62 -0.05 -2.44 23.35
CA SER A 62 1.39 -2.69 23.51
C SER A 62 2.16 -2.48 22.20
N PRO A 63 3.47 -2.14 22.23
CA PRO A 63 4.28 -2.10 21.02
C PRO A 63 4.34 -3.46 20.32
N GLN A 64 4.20 -3.49 19.01
CA GLN A 64 4.21 -4.73 18.23
C GLN A 64 5.57 -5.46 18.30
N GLY A 65 6.68 -4.71 18.35
CA GLY A 65 8.04 -5.22 18.60
C GLY A 65 8.64 -6.08 17.49
N GLU A 66 7.83 -6.93 16.85
CA GLU A 66 8.28 -7.90 15.86
C GLU A 66 7.63 -7.66 14.49
N THR A 67 8.34 -8.04 13.43
CA THR A 67 7.78 -8.07 12.08
C THR A 67 7.51 -9.51 11.67
N PRO A 68 6.28 -9.83 11.22
CA PRO A 68 5.97 -11.15 10.67
C PRO A 68 6.58 -11.37 9.28
N ARG A 69 7.31 -10.39 8.75
CA ARG A 69 7.83 -10.40 7.38
C ARG A 69 9.36 -10.39 7.38
N ASN A 70 9.94 -11.07 6.39
CA ASN A 70 11.38 -11.04 6.16
C ASN A 70 11.80 -9.63 5.70
N GLU A 71 12.52 -8.89 6.54
CA GLU A 71 12.97 -7.53 6.26
C GLU A 71 14.01 -7.46 5.14
N ASP A 72 14.80 -8.51 4.91
CA ASP A 72 15.80 -8.57 3.83
C ASP A 72 15.17 -8.45 2.43
N ARG A 73 13.88 -8.77 2.33
CA ARG A 73 13.11 -8.65 1.07
C ARG A 73 12.39 -7.32 0.93
N MET A 74 12.50 -6.44 1.90
CA MET A 74 11.89 -5.11 1.83
C MET A 74 12.82 -4.12 1.12
N MET A 75 12.23 -3.06 0.57
CA MET A 75 13.03 -1.95 0.07
C MET A 75 13.53 -1.12 1.24
N SER A 76 14.78 -0.62 1.15
CA SER A 76 15.26 0.34 2.13
C SER A 76 14.57 1.70 1.98
N ALA A 77 14.48 2.46 3.07
CA ALA A 77 13.88 3.79 3.07
C ALA A 77 14.61 4.74 2.09
N GLU A 78 15.95 4.65 1.99
CA GLU A 78 16.75 5.46 1.07
C GLU A 78 16.44 5.14 -0.39
N ARG A 79 16.23 3.86 -0.73
CA ARG A 79 15.82 3.45 -2.08
C ARG A 79 14.45 4.01 -2.42
N VAL A 80 13.51 3.94 -1.51
CA VAL A 80 12.16 4.48 -1.67
C VAL A 80 12.22 6.00 -1.86
N ALA A 81 12.99 6.71 -1.04
CA ALA A 81 13.18 8.16 -1.13
C ALA A 81 13.79 8.59 -2.47
N ARG A 82 14.83 7.89 -2.96
CA ARG A 82 15.42 8.16 -4.28
C ARG A 82 14.43 7.97 -5.42
N LEU A 83 13.59 6.93 -5.34
CA LEU A 83 12.56 6.68 -6.36
C LEU A 83 11.44 7.73 -6.31
N LEU A 84 11.06 8.16 -5.10
CA LEU A 84 10.12 9.25 -4.89
C LEU A 84 10.63 10.56 -5.51
N ALA A 85 11.86 10.98 -5.18
CA ALA A 85 12.50 12.18 -5.72
C ALA A 85 12.57 12.15 -7.26
N ARG A 86 12.94 10.99 -7.84
CA ARG A 86 12.94 10.82 -9.30
C ARG A 86 11.53 10.91 -9.90
N GLY A 87 10.50 10.43 -9.19
CA GLY A 87 9.11 10.56 -9.61
C GLY A 87 8.66 12.02 -9.65
N ILE A 88 8.99 12.78 -8.61
CA ILE A 88 8.71 14.22 -8.51
C ILE A 88 9.42 14.98 -9.64
N TYR A 89 10.72 14.78 -9.80
CA TYR A 89 11.51 15.42 -10.86
C TYR A 89 10.95 15.16 -12.27
N ARG A 90 10.42 13.95 -12.49
CA ARG A 90 9.79 13.56 -13.77
C ARG A 90 8.30 13.90 -13.86
N ARG A 91 7.77 14.65 -12.92
CA ARG A 91 6.35 15.05 -12.80
C ARG A 91 5.37 13.88 -13.03
N LYS A 92 5.69 12.70 -12.48
CA LYS A 92 4.80 11.53 -12.58
C LYS A 92 3.56 11.75 -11.72
N THR A 93 2.39 11.37 -12.23
CA THR A 93 1.12 11.48 -11.50
C THR A 93 0.85 10.26 -10.60
N HIS A 94 1.29 9.07 -11.02
CA HIS A 94 1.13 7.83 -10.27
C HIS A 94 2.42 7.02 -10.26
N MET A 95 2.76 6.44 -9.12
CA MET A 95 3.93 5.60 -8.99
C MET A 95 3.72 4.47 -7.98
N VAL A 96 3.62 3.26 -8.47
CA VAL A 96 3.63 2.01 -7.68
C VAL A 96 4.98 1.36 -7.88
N LEU A 97 5.72 1.11 -6.79
CA LEU A 97 7.13 0.73 -6.89
C LEU A 97 7.36 -0.74 -7.20
N THR A 98 6.52 -1.64 -6.68
CA THR A 98 6.77 -3.07 -6.81
C THR A 98 6.09 -3.66 -8.04
N PRO A 99 6.77 -4.59 -8.76
CA PRO A 99 6.13 -5.33 -9.86
C PRO A 99 4.87 -6.08 -9.40
N LEU A 100 4.95 -6.72 -8.22
CA LEU A 100 3.79 -7.40 -7.62
C LEU A 100 2.62 -6.43 -7.40
N GLY A 101 2.86 -5.25 -6.80
CA GLY A 101 1.82 -4.24 -6.62
C GLY A 101 1.16 -3.83 -7.94
N LYS A 102 1.96 -3.63 -9.00
CA LYS A 102 1.41 -3.31 -10.34
C LYS A 102 0.56 -4.44 -10.90
N ALA A 103 1.04 -5.68 -10.78
CA ALA A 103 0.31 -6.87 -11.23
C ALA A 103 -1.01 -7.03 -10.45
N THR A 104 -0.99 -6.87 -9.13
CA THR A 104 -2.18 -6.90 -8.28
C THR A 104 -3.19 -5.82 -8.69
N LEU A 105 -2.75 -4.59 -8.91
CA LEU A 105 -3.62 -3.50 -9.38
C LEU A 105 -4.28 -3.82 -10.73
N PHE A 106 -3.52 -4.37 -11.66
CA PHE A 106 -4.05 -4.77 -12.96
C PHE A 106 -5.04 -5.93 -12.80
N ALA A 107 -4.64 -6.98 -12.10
CA ALA A 107 -5.47 -8.17 -11.90
C ALA A 107 -6.79 -7.87 -11.17
N SER A 108 -6.77 -7.01 -10.16
CA SER A 108 -7.97 -6.63 -9.40
C SER A 108 -9.04 -5.95 -10.28
N ARG A 109 -8.64 -5.33 -11.37
CA ARG A 109 -9.56 -4.69 -12.33
C ARG A 109 -10.06 -5.65 -13.40
N GLN A 110 -9.22 -6.60 -13.83
CA GLN A 110 -9.55 -7.51 -14.93
C GLN A 110 -10.20 -8.82 -14.44
N ILE A 111 -9.73 -9.34 -13.33
CA ILE A 111 -10.12 -10.64 -12.79
C ILE A 111 -10.37 -10.56 -11.26
N PRO A 112 -11.31 -9.70 -10.80
CA PRO A 112 -11.48 -9.37 -9.38
C PRO A 112 -11.70 -10.62 -8.52
N ARG A 113 -12.58 -11.54 -8.92
CA ARG A 113 -12.87 -12.76 -8.13
C ARG A 113 -11.63 -13.63 -7.86
N MET A 114 -10.70 -13.69 -8.81
CA MET A 114 -9.45 -14.45 -8.62
C MET A 114 -8.50 -13.67 -7.71
N THR A 115 -8.40 -12.38 -7.90
CA THR A 115 -7.58 -11.52 -7.03
C THR A 115 -8.08 -11.56 -5.59
N ASP A 116 -9.39 -11.48 -5.36
CA ASP A 116 -9.99 -11.58 -4.02
C ASP A 116 -9.61 -12.87 -3.30
N LYS A 117 -9.63 -14.02 -4.01
CA LYS A 117 -9.21 -15.30 -3.45
C LYS A 117 -7.72 -15.32 -3.07
N VAL A 118 -6.87 -14.74 -3.92
CA VAL A 118 -5.42 -14.66 -3.66
C VAL A 118 -5.15 -13.75 -2.46
N GLU A 119 -5.76 -12.56 -2.42
CA GLU A 119 -5.64 -11.62 -1.31
C GLU A 119 -6.14 -12.23 0.00
N TYR A 120 -7.30 -12.89 -0.03
CA TYR A 120 -7.82 -13.58 1.14
C TYR A 120 -6.84 -14.62 1.67
N ARG A 121 -6.31 -15.51 0.80
CA ARG A 121 -5.35 -16.55 1.17
C ARG A 121 -4.06 -15.96 1.75
N MET A 122 -3.55 -14.92 1.11
CA MET A 122 -2.34 -14.25 1.55
C MET A 122 -2.51 -13.66 2.95
N MET A 123 -3.63 -12.98 3.19
CA MET A 123 -3.92 -12.35 4.49
C MET A 123 -4.30 -13.37 5.57
N ALA A 124 -4.99 -14.46 5.22
CA ALA A 124 -5.33 -15.53 6.16
C ALA A 124 -4.11 -16.32 6.65
N ASN A 125 -3.01 -16.30 5.88
CA ASN A 125 -1.74 -16.94 6.26
C ASN A 125 -0.81 -16.03 7.06
N GLU A 126 -1.17 -14.77 7.28
CA GLU A 126 -0.40 -13.92 8.17
C GLU A 126 -0.51 -14.43 9.62
N PRO A 127 0.58 -14.35 10.42
CA PRO A 127 0.49 -14.58 11.86
C PRO A 127 -0.59 -13.65 12.45
N ASP A 128 -1.36 -14.13 13.40
CA ASP A 128 -2.45 -13.41 14.10
C ASP A 128 -3.57 -12.88 13.18
N SER A 129 -3.73 -13.47 12.00
CA SER A 129 -4.82 -13.12 11.11
C SER A 129 -6.19 -13.46 11.72
N PRO A 130 -7.15 -12.52 11.78
CA PRO A 130 -8.52 -12.81 12.22
C PRO A 130 -9.32 -13.60 11.18
N LEU A 131 -8.76 -13.82 9.98
CA LEU A 131 -9.42 -14.54 8.90
C LEU A 131 -9.32 -16.05 9.13
N LYS A 132 -10.42 -16.76 8.90
CA LYS A 132 -10.44 -18.22 8.99
C LYS A 132 -9.64 -18.82 7.83
N LYS A 133 -8.74 -19.76 8.14
CA LYS A 133 -8.11 -20.61 7.12
C LYS A 133 -9.20 -21.55 6.56
N GLN A 134 -9.62 -21.29 5.34
CA GLN A 134 -10.66 -22.09 4.63
C GLN A 134 -9.98 -23.06 3.66
N PHE A 135 -9.16 -23.97 4.19
CA PHE A 135 -8.54 -25.03 3.35
C PHE A 135 -8.37 -26.28 4.15
#